data_0ba2f65edf751f28fa002bb271e34064
#
_entry.id   0ba2f65edf751f28fa002bb271e34064
#
_cell.length_a   1.000
_cell.length_b   1.000
_cell.length_c   1.000
_cell.angle_alpha   90.00
_cell.angle_beta   90.00
_cell.angle_gamma   90.00
#
_symmetry.space_group_name_H-M   'P 1'
#
loop_
_entity.id
_entity.type
_entity.pdbx_description
1 polymer ?
#
loop_
_entity_poly.entity_id
_entity_poly.type
_entity_poly.pdbx_seq_one_letter_code
_entity_poly.pdbx_strand_id
1 'polypeptide(L)'
;YLGKVKMIYIDPPYNTGNDFIYADDFMRSQDEENRQMGMYDEDENRLFKNNDSNGRFHSDWCSMMYSRLMLARNLLTDDGAIFMSIDDNERDNLEKLGTEIFGESKYVATFPWRKRTAKSDVPFGVSQDYEWIICFSKTGAFSASVDGKERTYYETDDFPNRPWRVHDLTKQTTASERPNSFFDIVKISCKPQSYMGNYRRNV
;
A
#
# COMPACT_ATOMS: atom_id res chain seq x y z
N TYR A 1 18.49 -12.94 -11.14
CA TYR A 1 17.19 -12.27 -11.19
C TYR A 1 17.32 -10.73 -11.12
N LEU A 2 18.53 -10.15 -11.18
CA LEU A 2 18.73 -8.70 -11.15
C LEU A 2 17.88 -8.01 -12.24
N GLY A 3 17.10 -7.02 -11.84
CA GLY A 3 16.25 -6.25 -12.75
C GLY A 3 15.13 -7.04 -13.42
N LYS A 4 14.68 -8.17 -12.86
CA LYS A 4 13.65 -9.05 -13.48
C LYS A 4 12.39 -9.23 -12.65
N VAL A 5 12.35 -8.73 -11.43
CA VAL A 5 11.22 -8.87 -10.52
C VAL A 5 10.30 -7.68 -10.67
N LYS A 6 9.05 -7.89 -11.04
CA LYS A 6 8.07 -6.82 -11.25
C LYS A 6 7.49 -6.30 -9.94
N MET A 7 7.28 -7.18 -8.97
CA MET A 7 6.70 -6.86 -7.68
C MET A 7 7.38 -7.66 -6.58
N ILE A 8 7.66 -7.00 -5.48
CA ILE A 8 8.10 -7.62 -4.23
C ILE A 8 7.08 -7.25 -3.15
N TYR A 9 6.64 -8.24 -2.39
CA TYR A 9 5.87 -8.03 -1.17
C TYR A 9 6.60 -8.68 -0.02
N ILE A 10 6.86 -7.93 1.04
CA ILE A 10 7.50 -8.43 2.25
C ILE A 10 6.66 -8.13 3.48
N ASP A 11 6.76 -9.03 4.45
CA ASP A 11 6.17 -8.94 5.77
C ASP A 11 7.31 -9.11 6.79
N PRO A 12 8.06 -8.04 7.09
CA PRO A 12 9.23 -8.12 7.97
C PRO A 12 8.80 -8.31 9.42
N PRO A 13 9.73 -8.68 10.33
CA PRO A 13 9.47 -8.62 11.76
C PRO A 13 9.05 -7.21 12.17
N TYR A 14 7.98 -7.09 12.97
CA TYR A 14 7.42 -5.78 13.37
C TYR A 14 8.15 -5.14 14.55
N ASN A 15 9.18 -5.81 15.07
CA ASN A 15 10.01 -5.35 16.18
C ASN A 15 9.20 -5.04 17.46
N THR A 16 8.35 -5.98 17.84
CA THR A 16 7.44 -5.86 19.00
C THR A 16 8.10 -6.24 20.34
N GLY A 17 9.43 -6.39 20.37
CA GLY A 17 10.20 -6.81 21.54
C GLY A 17 10.27 -8.32 21.74
N ASN A 18 9.51 -9.10 20.98
CA ASN A 18 9.54 -10.57 20.97
C ASN A 18 10.01 -11.17 19.65
N ASP A 19 10.26 -10.33 18.65
CA ASP A 19 10.66 -10.75 17.33
C ASP A 19 12.14 -11.10 17.29
N PHE A 20 12.47 -12.08 16.46
CA PHE A 20 13.84 -12.41 16.13
C PHE A 20 14.29 -11.59 14.93
N ILE A 21 15.46 -10.96 15.04
CA ILE A 21 16.11 -10.27 13.94
C ILE A 21 17.41 -10.97 13.59
N TYR A 22 17.81 -10.88 12.33
CA TYR A 22 19.06 -11.45 11.85
C TYR A 22 20.23 -10.57 12.27
N ALA A 23 21.31 -11.21 12.77
CA ALA A 23 22.54 -10.52 13.05
C ALA A 23 23.35 -10.38 11.76
N ASP A 24 23.42 -9.19 11.20
CA ASP A 24 24.29 -8.90 10.06
C ASP A 24 25.75 -8.61 10.51
N ASP A 25 26.24 -9.34 11.53
CA ASP A 25 27.57 -9.16 12.06
C ASP A 25 28.62 -9.98 11.26
N PHE A 26 29.53 -9.28 10.63
CA PHE A 26 30.69 -9.85 9.91
C PHE A 26 31.85 -10.30 10.83
N MET A 27 31.63 -10.49 12.14
CA MET A 27 32.67 -10.92 13.07
C MET A 27 32.61 -12.43 13.37
N ARG A 28 33.57 -13.12 12.78
CA ARG A 28 33.82 -14.57 12.98
C ARG A 28 34.61 -14.81 14.26
N SER A 29 34.01 -15.22 15.37
CA SER A 29 34.71 -15.97 16.43
C SER A 29 33.86 -16.59 17.56
N GLN A 30 32.51 -16.49 17.52
CA GLN A 30 31.63 -17.13 18.52
C GLN A 30 30.68 -18.17 17.93
N ASP A 31 30.97 -18.66 16.74
CA ASP A 31 30.01 -19.43 15.96
C ASP A 31 29.73 -20.86 16.43
N GLU A 32 30.69 -21.50 17.07
CA GLU A 32 30.51 -22.92 17.50
C GLU A 32 29.61 -23.07 18.73
N GLU A 33 29.69 -22.17 19.70
CA GLU A 33 28.84 -22.24 20.89
C GLU A 33 27.39 -21.88 20.56
N ASN A 34 27.15 -20.95 19.62
CA ASN A 34 25.85 -20.50 19.24
C ASN A 34 25.07 -21.51 18.40
N ARG A 35 25.75 -22.37 17.61
CA ARG A 35 25.13 -23.49 16.89
C ARG A 35 24.51 -24.52 17.82
N GLN A 36 25.15 -24.78 18.96
CA GLN A 36 24.63 -25.74 19.95
C GLN A 36 23.39 -25.22 20.69
N MET A 37 23.15 -23.90 20.72
CA MET A 37 21.99 -23.29 21.37
C MET A 37 20.78 -23.10 20.47
N GLY A 38 20.83 -23.52 19.19
CA GLY A 38 19.71 -23.35 18.26
C GLY A 38 19.45 -21.89 17.85
N MET A 39 20.48 -21.05 17.86
CA MET A 39 20.40 -19.63 17.55
C MET A 39 20.60 -19.34 16.06
N TYR A 40 20.47 -20.35 15.21
CA TYR A 40 20.59 -20.22 13.76
C TYR A 40 19.33 -20.76 13.08
N ASP A 41 18.96 -20.15 11.96
CA ASP A 41 17.91 -20.65 11.08
C ASP A 41 18.40 -21.81 10.20
N GLU A 42 17.51 -22.32 9.31
CA GLU A 42 17.83 -23.41 8.38
C GLU A 42 18.92 -23.04 7.37
N ASP A 43 19.17 -21.74 7.16
CA ASP A 43 20.18 -21.18 6.26
C ASP A 43 21.49 -20.79 6.99
N GLU A 44 21.66 -21.22 8.25
CA GLU A 44 22.83 -20.91 9.11
C GLU A 44 22.98 -19.43 9.49
N ASN A 45 21.93 -18.60 9.40
CA ASN A 45 21.97 -17.22 9.86
C ASN A 45 21.69 -17.16 11.36
N ARG A 46 22.47 -16.37 12.09
CA ARG A 46 22.28 -16.20 13.52
C ARG A 46 21.04 -15.37 13.82
N LEU A 47 20.18 -15.92 14.65
CA LEU A 47 18.99 -15.26 15.19
C LEU A 47 19.30 -14.73 16.59
N PHE A 48 18.86 -13.52 16.87
CA PHE A 48 18.85 -13.00 18.24
C PHE A 48 17.54 -12.25 18.51
N LYS A 49 17.10 -12.35 19.76
CA LYS A 49 15.89 -11.68 20.19
C LYS A 49 16.19 -10.20 20.41
N ASN A 50 15.50 -9.34 19.69
CA ASN A 50 15.59 -7.90 19.89
C ASN A 50 14.61 -7.49 21.00
N ASN A 51 15.13 -7.18 22.18
CA ASN A 51 14.35 -6.79 23.35
C ASN A 51 14.34 -5.26 23.50
N ASP A 52 13.28 -4.70 24.06
CA ASP A 52 13.15 -3.27 24.36
C ASP A 52 14.24 -2.73 25.28
N SER A 53 14.89 -3.62 26.07
CA SER A 53 16.05 -3.27 26.89
C SER A 53 17.35 -3.10 26.10
N ASN A 54 17.37 -3.47 24.81
CA ASN A 54 18.51 -3.26 23.93
C ASN A 54 18.59 -1.76 23.58
N GLY A 55 19.65 -1.07 23.98
CA GLY A 55 19.87 0.34 23.61
C GLY A 55 19.99 0.60 22.09
N ARG A 56 20.09 -0.46 21.29
CA ARG A 56 20.15 -0.44 19.82
C ARG A 56 18.91 -1.05 19.16
N PHE A 57 17.81 -1.16 19.89
CA PHE A 57 16.59 -1.84 19.50
C PHE A 57 16.14 -1.51 18.07
N HIS A 58 15.93 -0.24 17.78
CA HIS A 58 15.52 0.20 16.44
C HIS A 58 16.67 0.16 15.43
N SER A 59 17.90 0.51 15.85
CA SER A 59 19.03 0.56 14.91
C SER A 59 19.47 -0.83 14.41
N ASP A 60 19.37 -1.85 15.25
CA ASP A 60 19.67 -3.22 14.83
C ASP A 60 18.62 -3.72 13.82
N TRP A 61 17.35 -3.43 14.05
CA TRP A 61 16.29 -3.70 13.09
C TRP A 61 16.48 -2.94 11.77
N CYS A 62 16.81 -1.66 11.84
CA CYS A 62 17.08 -0.84 10.65
C CYS A 62 18.27 -1.40 9.85
N SER A 63 19.35 -1.83 10.50
CA SER A 63 20.51 -2.42 9.83
C SER A 63 20.15 -3.71 9.10
N MET A 64 19.38 -4.58 9.75
CA MET A 64 18.84 -5.79 9.14
C MET A 64 17.98 -5.47 7.90
N MET A 65 17.09 -4.49 7.99
CA MET A 65 16.19 -4.12 6.89
C MET A 65 16.92 -3.43 5.74
N TYR A 66 17.92 -2.60 6.04
CA TYR A 66 18.67 -1.83 5.03
C TYR A 66 19.30 -2.74 3.98
N SER A 67 20.04 -3.75 4.40
CA SER A 67 20.70 -4.70 3.50
C SER A 67 19.70 -5.43 2.60
N ARG A 68 18.56 -5.84 3.15
CA ARG A 68 17.50 -6.54 2.42
C ARG A 68 16.78 -5.64 1.41
N LEU A 69 16.51 -4.42 1.77
CA LEU A 69 15.87 -3.44 0.87
C LEU A 69 16.79 -3.04 -0.28
N MET A 70 18.11 -2.94 -0.03
CA MET A 70 19.10 -2.72 -1.09
C MET A 70 19.10 -3.87 -2.11
N LEU A 71 19.04 -5.11 -1.65
CA LEU A 71 18.91 -6.28 -2.54
C LEU A 71 17.58 -6.24 -3.31
N ALA A 72 16.48 -5.99 -2.61
CA ALA A 72 15.14 -5.90 -3.22
C ALA A 72 15.11 -4.87 -4.35
N ARG A 73 15.66 -3.67 -4.12
CA ARG A 73 15.76 -2.63 -5.15
C ARG A 73 16.49 -3.11 -6.41
N ASN A 74 17.59 -3.85 -6.24
CA ASN A 74 18.38 -4.38 -7.36
C ASN A 74 17.66 -5.48 -8.14
N LEU A 75 16.79 -6.25 -7.48
CA LEU A 75 15.98 -7.30 -8.11
C LEU A 75 14.84 -6.71 -8.97
N LEU A 76 14.28 -5.57 -8.60
CA LEU A 76 13.13 -4.96 -9.27
C LEU A 76 13.46 -4.52 -10.71
N THR A 77 12.48 -4.69 -11.60
CA THR A 77 12.46 -4.03 -12.93
C THR A 77 12.29 -2.51 -12.75
N ASP A 78 12.61 -1.73 -13.78
CA ASP A 78 12.51 -0.26 -13.69
C ASP A 78 11.08 0.22 -13.43
N ASP A 79 10.08 -0.51 -13.90
CA ASP A 79 8.66 -0.28 -13.65
C ASP A 79 8.09 -1.12 -12.50
N GLY A 80 8.97 -1.70 -11.68
CA GLY A 80 8.62 -2.53 -10.54
C GLY A 80 8.39 -1.73 -9.26
N ALA A 81 7.74 -2.38 -8.28
CA ALA A 81 7.45 -1.81 -6.97
C ALA A 81 7.62 -2.83 -5.84
N ILE A 82 7.94 -2.32 -4.65
CA ILE A 82 7.95 -3.07 -3.40
C ILE A 82 6.83 -2.61 -2.49
N PHE A 83 6.18 -3.58 -1.84
CA PHE A 83 5.16 -3.38 -0.82
C PHE A 83 5.65 -4.02 0.47
N MET A 84 5.51 -3.32 1.58
CA MET A 84 6.06 -3.71 2.88
C MET A 84 5.01 -3.54 3.95
N SER A 85 4.56 -4.65 4.55
CA SER A 85 3.66 -4.62 5.71
C SER A 85 4.42 -4.21 6.96
N ILE A 86 3.82 -3.40 7.81
CA ILE A 86 4.38 -2.99 9.10
C ILE A 86 3.27 -2.45 10.01
N ASP A 87 3.46 -2.56 11.32
CA ASP A 87 2.66 -1.84 12.31
C ASP A 87 3.29 -0.49 12.69
N ASP A 88 2.75 0.17 13.71
CA ASP A 88 3.23 1.49 14.12
C ASP A 88 4.61 1.48 14.78
N ASN A 89 5.12 0.33 15.24
CA ASN A 89 6.40 0.26 15.96
C ASN A 89 7.58 0.72 15.11
N GLU A 90 7.66 0.26 13.87
CA GLU A 90 8.78 0.55 12.96
C GLU A 90 8.35 1.25 11.65
N ARG A 91 7.10 1.68 11.56
CA ARG A 91 6.57 2.35 10.36
C ARG A 91 7.44 3.51 9.90
N ASP A 92 7.73 4.44 10.81
CA ASP A 92 8.48 5.66 10.49
C ASP A 92 9.93 5.35 10.08
N ASN A 93 10.54 4.34 10.71
CA ASN A 93 11.87 3.88 10.36
C ASN A 93 11.89 3.20 9.00
N LEU A 94 10.90 2.36 8.70
CA LEU A 94 10.78 1.69 7.40
C LEU A 94 10.56 2.70 6.26
N GLU A 95 9.76 3.73 6.48
CA GLU A 95 9.53 4.79 5.50
C GLU A 95 10.80 5.61 5.23
N LYS A 96 11.56 5.93 6.28
CA LYS A 96 12.87 6.61 6.14
C LYS A 96 13.87 5.75 5.38
N LEU A 97 13.99 4.46 5.71
CA LEU A 97 14.85 3.52 4.98
C LEU A 97 14.44 3.41 3.50
N GLY A 98 13.14 3.29 3.23
CA GLY A 98 12.63 3.29 1.87
C GLY A 98 12.98 4.58 1.12
N THR A 99 12.84 5.72 1.75
CA THR A 99 13.20 7.02 1.19
C THR A 99 14.70 7.13 0.89
N GLU A 100 15.54 6.64 1.77
CA GLU A 100 17.00 6.63 1.56
C GLU A 100 17.42 5.71 0.41
N ILE A 101 16.86 4.51 0.36
CA ILE A 101 17.24 3.48 -0.60
C ILE A 101 16.64 3.72 -1.98
N PHE A 102 15.35 4.00 -2.06
CA PHE A 102 14.64 4.17 -3.33
C PHE A 102 14.63 5.62 -3.82
N GLY A 103 14.68 6.58 -2.90
CA GLY A 103 14.55 8.00 -3.13
C GLY A 103 13.16 8.53 -2.79
N GLU A 104 13.07 9.74 -2.26
CA GLU A 104 11.82 10.39 -1.85
C GLU A 104 10.80 10.45 -3.00
N SER A 105 11.24 10.79 -4.20
CA SER A 105 10.38 10.85 -5.40
C SER A 105 9.84 9.49 -5.88
N LYS A 106 10.24 8.39 -5.24
CA LYS A 106 9.80 7.01 -5.54
C LYS A 106 8.82 6.47 -4.51
N TYR A 107 8.54 7.21 -3.46
CA TYR A 107 7.44 6.91 -2.56
C TYR A 107 6.11 6.96 -3.33
N VAL A 108 5.37 5.87 -3.29
CA VAL A 108 4.09 5.76 -3.99
C VAL A 108 2.93 6.09 -3.06
N ALA A 109 2.81 5.37 -1.97
CA ALA A 109 1.76 5.58 -0.97
C ALA A 109 1.99 4.71 0.28
N THR A 110 1.33 5.08 1.37
CA THR A 110 1.09 4.21 2.52
C THR A 110 -0.39 3.89 2.61
N PHE A 111 -0.74 2.61 2.58
CA PHE A 111 -2.11 2.10 2.61
C PHE A 111 -2.44 1.58 4.01
N PRO A 112 -3.55 2.00 4.64
CA PRO A 112 -4.06 1.36 5.83
C PRO A 112 -4.69 0.00 5.46
N TRP A 113 -4.19 -1.06 6.06
CA TRP A 113 -4.71 -2.41 5.91
C TRP A 113 -5.54 -2.81 7.13
N ARG A 114 -6.84 -3.03 6.95
CA ARG A 114 -7.70 -3.42 8.06
C ARG A 114 -7.39 -4.83 8.53
N LYS A 115 -6.87 -4.95 9.75
CA LYS A 115 -6.44 -6.20 10.37
C LYS A 115 -7.57 -6.96 11.05
N ARG A 116 -8.44 -6.22 11.74
CA ARG A 116 -9.54 -6.80 12.55
C ARG A 116 -10.64 -5.78 12.79
N THR A 117 -11.77 -6.27 13.30
CA THR A 117 -12.83 -5.42 13.84
C THR A 117 -12.51 -5.06 15.29
N ALA A 118 -12.87 -3.85 15.72
CA ALA A 118 -12.66 -3.34 17.08
C ALA A 118 -12.96 -4.37 18.17
N LYS A 119 -12.06 -4.46 19.16
CA LYS A 119 -12.30 -5.22 20.39
C LYS A 119 -12.60 -4.25 21.52
N SER A 120 -13.49 -4.65 22.42
CA SER A 120 -13.85 -3.87 23.61
C SER A 120 -12.74 -3.78 24.67
N ASP A 121 -11.75 -4.66 24.60
CA ASP A 121 -10.73 -4.84 25.63
C ASP A 121 -9.34 -4.39 25.10
N VAL A 122 -9.17 -3.09 25.02
CA VAL A 122 -7.94 -2.45 24.52
C VAL A 122 -7.47 -1.38 25.50
N PRO A 123 -6.15 -1.15 25.66
CA PRO A 123 -5.63 -0.10 26.47
C PRO A 123 -6.23 1.26 26.09
N PHE A 124 -6.60 2.06 27.08
CA PHE A 124 -7.19 3.39 26.89
C PHE A 124 -8.51 3.43 26.11
N GLY A 125 -9.15 2.28 25.82
CA GLY A 125 -10.39 2.22 25.07
C GLY A 125 -10.27 2.57 23.58
N VAL A 126 -9.06 2.65 23.06
CA VAL A 126 -8.79 2.96 21.63
C VAL A 126 -8.26 1.71 20.93
N SER A 127 -9.01 1.20 19.97
CA SER A 127 -8.62 0.03 19.19
C SER A 127 -7.85 0.45 17.94
N GLN A 128 -6.72 -0.21 17.72
CA GLN A 128 -5.97 -0.13 16.48
C GLN A 128 -6.38 -1.28 15.56
N ASP A 129 -7.22 -1.00 14.58
CA ASP A 129 -7.84 -2.01 13.73
C ASP A 129 -7.10 -2.24 12.42
N TYR A 130 -5.99 -1.54 12.19
CA TYR A 130 -5.24 -1.58 10.93
C TYR A 130 -3.74 -1.63 11.15
N GLU A 131 -3.07 -2.04 10.11
CA GLU A 131 -1.63 -2.00 9.89
C GLU A 131 -1.34 -1.18 8.63
N TRP A 132 -0.09 -1.01 8.30
CA TRP A 132 0.33 -0.21 7.17
C TRP A 132 0.97 -1.08 6.09
N ILE A 133 0.74 -0.72 4.83
CA ILE A 133 1.49 -1.24 3.70
C ILE A 133 2.17 -0.05 3.04
N ILE A 134 3.49 0.03 3.15
CA ILE A 134 4.29 1.09 2.54
C ILE A 134 4.73 0.64 1.16
N CYS A 135 4.55 1.49 0.16
CA CYS A 135 4.89 1.18 -1.23
C CYS A 135 5.92 2.16 -1.78
N PHE A 136 7.00 1.62 -2.35
CA PHE A 136 7.99 2.35 -3.14
C PHE A 136 8.11 1.74 -4.53
N SER A 137 8.32 2.59 -5.52
CA SER A 137 8.68 2.17 -6.88
C SER A 137 10.19 2.19 -7.07
N LYS A 138 10.72 1.39 -8.00
CA LYS A 138 12.15 1.47 -8.33
C LYS A 138 12.49 2.75 -9.08
N THR A 139 11.66 3.11 -10.04
CA THR A 139 11.82 4.34 -10.84
C THR A 139 10.47 5.04 -11.03
N GLY A 140 10.46 6.19 -11.73
CA GLY A 140 9.21 6.87 -12.10
C GLY A 140 8.37 6.18 -13.19
N ALA A 141 8.83 5.03 -13.71
CA ALA A 141 8.10 4.27 -14.73
C ALA A 141 6.98 3.38 -14.15
N PHE A 142 6.90 3.25 -12.81
CA PHE A 142 5.84 2.49 -12.15
C PHE A 142 4.47 3.13 -12.38
N SER A 143 3.49 2.32 -12.73
CA SER A 143 2.08 2.71 -12.79
C SER A 143 1.23 1.65 -12.12
N ALA A 144 0.42 2.08 -11.15
CA ALA A 144 -0.58 1.25 -10.48
C ALA A 144 -1.91 1.19 -11.25
N SER A 145 -2.07 2.01 -12.29
CA SER A 145 -3.30 2.02 -13.08
C SER A 145 -3.32 0.81 -14.02
N VAL A 146 -4.42 0.09 -13.96
CA VAL A 146 -4.78 -0.84 -15.04
C VAL A 146 -5.43 0.00 -16.13
N ASP A 147 -5.07 -0.24 -17.40
CA ASP A 147 -5.76 0.38 -18.52
C ASP A 147 -7.27 0.19 -18.33
N GLY A 148 -7.97 1.30 -18.16
CA GLY A 148 -9.41 1.29 -17.98
C GLY A 148 -10.07 0.73 -19.24
N LYS A 149 -11.28 0.17 -19.11
CA LYS A 149 -12.08 -0.20 -20.29
C LYS A 149 -12.16 1.01 -21.22
N GLU A 150 -11.97 0.77 -22.51
CA GLU A 150 -12.12 1.76 -23.56
C GLU A 150 -13.45 2.49 -23.39
N ARG A 151 -13.41 3.80 -23.34
CA ARG A 151 -14.60 4.62 -23.11
C ARG A 151 -15.28 4.86 -24.44
N THR A 152 -16.52 4.42 -24.60
CA THR A 152 -17.31 4.68 -25.80
C THR A 152 -17.85 6.10 -25.76
N TYR A 153 -17.51 6.87 -26.77
CA TYR A 153 -18.03 8.21 -27.01
C TYR A 153 -18.97 8.18 -28.22
N TYR A 154 -19.97 9.01 -28.17
CA TYR A 154 -20.98 9.16 -29.22
C TYR A 154 -20.91 10.59 -29.75
N GLU A 155 -21.13 10.75 -31.04
CA GLU A 155 -21.32 12.06 -31.67
C GLU A 155 -22.75 12.16 -32.21
N THR A 156 -23.28 13.36 -32.27
CA THR A 156 -24.59 13.66 -32.85
C THR A 156 -24.46 14.81 -33.83
N ASP A 157 -25.27 14.77 -34.86
CA ASP A 157 -25.28 15.82 -35.92
C ASP A 157 -25.62 17.22 -35.36
N ASP A 158 -26.38 17.28 -34.26
CA ASP A 158 -26.76 18.52 -33.59
C ASP A 158 -25.57 19.21 -32.89
N PHE A 159 -24.53 18.44 -32.57
CA PHE A 159 -23.32 18.90 -31.87
C PHE A 159 -22.05 18.30 -32.45
N PRO A 160 -21.69 18.62 -33.69
CA PRO A 160 -20.48 18.07 -34.31
C PRO A 160 -19.23 18.51 -33.52
N ASN A 161 -18.25 17.60 -33.44
CA ASN A 161 -16.99 17.79 -32.69
C ASN A 161 -17.14 17.95 -31.17
N ARG A 162 -18.26 17.53 -30.59
CA ARG A 162 -18.50 17.49 -29.14
C ARG A 162 -18.91 16.09 -28.70
N PRO A 163 -17.98 15.13 -28.66
CA PRO A 163 -18.28 13.77 -28.27
C PRO A 163 -18.81 13.72 -26.83
N TRP A 164 -19.85 12.95 -26.61
CA TRP A 164 -20.49 12.77 -25.33
C TRP A 164 -20.50 11.29 -24.93
N ARG A 165 -20.67 11.00 -23.68
CA ARG A 165 -20.82 9.62 -23.17
C ARG A 165 -21.96 9.52 -22.17
N VAL A 166 -22.54 8.34 -22.10
CA VAL A 166 -23.48 8.01 -21.05
C VAL A 166 -22.74 7.97 -19.72
N HIS A 167 -23.25 8.70 -18.73
CA HIS A 167 -22.75 8.69 -17.38
C HIS A 167 -23.91 8.48 -16.41
N ASP A 168 -23.70 7.63 -15.42
CA ASP A 168 -24.67 7.43 -14.36
C ASP A 168 -24.64 8.65 -13.42
N LEU A 169 -25.76 9.32 -13.31
CA LEU A 169 -25.97 10.45 -12.38
C LEU A 169 -26.46 9.98 -11.01
N THR A 170 -26.64 8.67 -10.82
CA THR A 170 -27.12 8.16 -9.56
C THR A 170 -26.04 8.18 -8.46
N LYS A 171 -26.44 8.50 -7.23
CA LYS A 171 -25.65 8.33 -6.02
C LYS A 171 -26.13 7.12 -5.25
N GLN A 172 -25.22 6.45 -4.58
CA GLN A 172 -25.55 5.30 -3.70
C GLN A 172 -26.07 5.77 -2.33
N THR A 173 -26.92 6.81 -2.30
CA THR A 173 -27.51 7.37 -1.08
C THR A 173 -28.99 7.54 -1.28
N THR A 174 -29.78 7.38 -0.22
CA THR A 174 -31.22 7.58 -0.24
C THR A 174 -31.60 9.05 -0.10
N ALA A 175 -32.85 9.40 -0.46
CA ALA A 175 -33.36 10.76 -0.31
C ALA A 175 -33.39 11.21 1.17
N SER A 176 -33.60 10.27 2.10
CA SER A 176 -33.56 10.54 3.54
C SER A 176 -32.18 10.89 4.06
N GLU A 177 -31.13 10.28 3.48
CA GLU A 177 -29.73 10.54 3.89
C GLU A 177 -29.19 11.86 3.32
N ARG A 178 -29.62 12.22 2.10
CA ARG A 178 -29.18 13.46 1.44
C ARG A 178 -30.29 14.11 0.62
N PRO A 179 -31.27 14.73 1.26
CA PRO A 179 -32.45 15.30 0.56
C PRO A 179 -32.09 16.32 -0.50
N ASN A 180 -31.08 17.15 -0.28
CA ASN A 180 -30.64 18.16 -1.23
C ASN A 180 -29.95 17.61 -2.49
N SER A 181 -29.67 16.31 -2.54
CA SER A 181 -29.11 15.63 -3.72
C SER A 181 -30.18 14.98 -4.59
N PHE A 182 -31.45 15.04 -4.18
CA PHE A 182 -32.58 14.52 -4.91
C PHE A 182 -33.41 15.69 -5.45
N PHE A 183 -33.51 15.79 -6.74
CA PHE A 183 -34.28 16.81 -7.46
C PHE A 183 -34.78 16.23 -8.78
N ASP A 184 -35.91 16.76 -9.24
CA ASP A 184 -36.45 16.38 -10.54
C ASP A 184 -35.66 17.07 -11.66
N ILE A 185 -35.23 16.29 -12.63
CA ILE A 185 -34.65 16.82 -13.86
C ILE A 185 -35.79 17.10 -14.83
N VAL A 186 -36.13 18.36 -14.97
CA VAL A 186 -37.16 18.80 -15.94
C VAL A 186 -36.55 18.84 -17.33
N LYS A 187 -37.19 18.15 -18.27
CA LYS A 187 -36.82 18.24 -19.68
C LYS A 187 -37.15 19.61 -20.20
N ILE A 188 -36.17 20.43 -20.49
CA ILE A 188 -36.37 21.66 -21.21
C ILE A 188 -36.58 21.32 -22.67
N SER A 189 -37.81 21.48 -23.18
CA SER A 189 -38.13 21.24 -24.59
C SER A 189 -37.63 22.37 -25.46
N CYS A 190 -36.39 22.30 -25.88
CA CYS A 190 -35.91 23.05 -27.04
C CYS A 190 -35.91 22.08 -28.22
N LYS A 191 -36.67 22.31 -29.22
CA LYS A 191 -36.91 21.52 -30.47
C LYS A 191 -35.85 20.53 -30.92
N PRO A 192 -36.17 19.62 -31.78
CA PRO A 192 -36.85 18.35 -31.60
C PRO A 192 -35.86 17.29 -31.09
N GLN A 193 -36.15 16.81 -29.95
CA GLN A 193 -35.16 15.97 -29.27
C GLN A 193 -35.57 14.53 -29.25
N SER A 194 -35.14 13.80 -30.25
CA SER A 194 -35.21 12.36 -30.29
C SER A 194 -34.24 11.65 -29.31
N TYR A 195 -33.38 12.43 -28.60
CA TYR A 195 -32.26 11.84 -27.84
C TYR A 195 -32.20 12.11 -26.34
N MET A 196 -33.14 12.85 -25.76
CA MET A 196 -33.24 12.85 -24.29
C MET A 196 -34.16 11.74 -23.85
N GLY A 197 -33.54 10.60 -23.56
CA GLY A 197 -34.19 9.54 -22.84
C GLY A 197 -34.78 10.05 -21.54
N ASN A 198 -35.95 9.57 -21.16
CA ASN A 198 -36.60 9.88 -19.88
C ASN A 198 -35.66 9.48 -18.73
N TYR A 199 -34.91 10.41 -18.22
CA TYR A 199 -34.20 10.22 -16.97
C TYR A 199 -35.17 10.38 -15.79
N ARG A 200 -36.03 9.40 -15.62
CA ARG A 200 -36.73 9.26 -14.35
C ARG A 200 -35.86 8.45 -13.41
N ARG A 201 -35.50 9.03 -12.32
CA ARG A 201 -35.09 8.24 -11.17
C ARG A 201 -36.33 7.66 -10.54
N ASN A 202 -36.39 6.34 -10.51
CA ASN A 202 -37.20 5.67 -9.51
C ASN A 202 -36.47 5.84 -8.16
N VAL A 203 -37.18 6.44 -7.21
CA VAL A 203 -36.81 6.55 -5.80
C VAL A 203 -36.72 5.17 -5.19
#